data_d7a9840c5c110a228b106d7ed0905f84
#
_entry.id   d7a9840c5c110a228b106d7ed0905f84
#
_cell.length_a   1.000
_cell.length_b   1.000
_cell.length_c   1.000
_cell.angle_alpha   90.00
_cell.angle_beta   90.00
_cell.angle_gamma   90.00
#
_symmetry.space_group_name_H-M   'P 1'
#
loop_
_entity.id
_entity.type
_entity.pdbx_description
1 polymer ?
#
loop_
_entity_poly.entity_id
_entity_poly.type
_entity_poly.pdbx_seq_one_letter_code
_entity_poly.pdbx_strand_id
1 'polypeptide(L)'
;MYIPPSFKEADQSVLHAFMEQNSFAALVTSDGNQLVATHLPFYLDKSRGEHGTLVAHMARANQQWKTFDGKQEALIIFQGPHAYITPSWYEQTPNNVPTWNMTVVHAYGVPRIIEDHDELYAMLSRLVHDNEAGFEKQWDIHNSEEYVHKQIAAIVGFSITITRLEGKYKLSQNRSEADQLHVIEALSQSPNEMDRQVAALMDKRK
;
A
#
# COMPACT_ATOMS: atom_id res chain seq x y z
N MET A 1 -2.65 6.30 12.67
CA MET A 1 -2.73 7.55 11.84
C MET A 1 -3.82 8.48 12.36
N TYR A 2 -3.66 9.82 12.25
CA TYR A 2 -4.78 10.75 12.54
C TYR A 2 -5.78 10.76 11.38
N ILE A 3 -7.03 10.37 11.64
CA ILE A 3 -8.10 10.25 10.63
C ILE A 3 -9.37 10.93 11.16
N PRO A 4 -9.71 12.14 10.67
CA PRO A 4 -11.03 12.71 10.90
C PRO A 4 -12.15 11.79 10.38
N PRO A 5 -13.32 11.73 11.05
CA PRO A 5 -14.41 10.84 10.66
C PRO A 5 -14.83 10.96 9.19
N SER A 6 -14.84 12.18 8.65
CA SER A 6 -15.20 12.46 7.24
C SER A 6 -14.23 11.86 6.21
N PHE A 7 -13.02 11.47 6.62
CA PHE A 7 -11.97 10.93 5.74
C PHE A 7 -11.64 9.47 6.03
N LYS A 8 -12.39 8.85 6.94
CA LYS A 8 -12.17 7.45 7.28
C LYS A 8 -12.75 6.54 6.20
N GLU A 9 -11.89 5.64 5.70
CA GLU A 9 -12.33 4.47 4.94
C GLU A 9 -12.27 3.26 5.87
N ALA A 10 -13.39 2.56 6.01
CA ALA A 10 -13.52 1.41 6.90
C ALA A 10 -13.98 0.13 6.18
N ASP A 11 -14.35 0.24 4.90
CA ASP A 11 -14.71 -0.94 4.11
C ASP A 11 -13.45 -1.75 3.81
N GLN A 12 -13.38 -2.96 4.38
CA GLN A 12 -12.24 -3.84 4.24
C GLN A 12 -11.99 -4.23 2.77
N SER A 13 -13.02 -4.37 1.97
CA SER A 13 -12.88 -4.72 0.55
C SER A 13 -12.21 -3.60 -0.23
N VAL A 14 -12.55 -2.34 0.09
CA VAL A 14 -11.93 -1.15 -0.50
C VAL A 14 -10.46 -1.05 -0.07
N LEU A 15 -10.17 -1.28 1.22
CA LEU A 15 -8.80 -1.25 1.74
C LEU A 15 -7.93 -2.36 1.14
N HIS A 16 -8.48 -3.57 0.96
CA HIS A 16 -7.80 -4.68 0.30
C HIS A 16 -7.47 -4.36 -1.16
N ALA A 17 -8.47 -3.89 -1.93
CA ALA A 17 -8.25 -3.50 -3.32
C ALA A 17 -7.21 -2.38 -3.45
N PHE A 18 -7.19 -1.44 -2.50
CA PHE A 18 -6.19 -0.37 -2.45
C PHE A 18 -4.78 -0.92 -2.22
N MET A 19 -4.60 -1.83 -1.27
CA MET A 19 -3.30 -2.44 -0.98
C MET A 19 -2.78 -3.24 -2.18
N GLU A 20 -3.65 -3.96 -2.89
CA GLU A 20 -3.29 -4.68 -4.11
C GLU A 20 -2.86 -3.75 -5.25
N GLN A 21 -3.58 -2.64 -5.44
CA GLN A 21 -3.25 -1.64 -6.48
C GLN A 21 -1.98 -0.85 -6.16
N ASN A 22 -1.63 -0.70 -4.90
CA ASN A 22 -0.47 0.04 -4.41
C ASN A 22 0.50 -0.89 -3.66
N SER A 23 0.75 -2.08 -4.20
CA SER A 23 1.46 -3.17 -3.52
C SER A 23 2.92 -2.86 -3.15
N PHE A 24 3.57 -1.90 -3.81
CA PHE A 24 4.92 -1.46 -3.47
C PHE A 24 4.86 -0.45 -2.31
N ALA A 25 5.08 -0.93 -1.10
CA ALA A 25 4.82 -0.20 0.14
C ALA A 25 6.05 -0.09 1.04
N ALA A 26 6.00 0.83 2.00
CA ALA A 26 7.07 1.02 2.98
C ALA A 26 6.81 0.16 4.22
N LEU A 27 7.73 -0.76 4.53
CA LEU A 27 7.80 -1.48 5.81
C LEU A 27 8.62 -0.67 6.81
N VAL A 28 8.01 -0.30 7.92
CA VAL A 28 8.67 0.41 9.03
C VAL A 28 8.70 -0.49 10.25
N THR A 29 9.88 -0.70 10.81
CA THR A 29 10.11 -1.45 12.05
C THR A 29 10.99 -0.64 13.01
N SER A 30 11.08 -1.09 14.26
CA SER A 30 12.00 -0.52 15.25
C SER A 30 12.81 -1.64 15.90
N ASP A 31 14.06 -1.36 16.21
CA ASP A 31 14.89 -2.21 17.07
C ASP A 31 14.89 -1.74 18.55
N GLY A 32 13.99 -0.80 18.88
CA GLY A 32 13.89 -0.17 20.19
C GLY A 32 14.73 1.11 20.32
N ASN A 33 15.73 1.34 19.44
CA ASN A 33 16.59 2.51 19.44
C ASN A 33 16.34 3.43 18.24
N GLN A 34 16.11 2.83 17.07
CA GLN A 34 15.90 3.57 15.81
C GLN A 34 14.78 2.93 14.99
N LEU A 35 14.21 3.74 14.09
CA LEU A 35 13.30 3.27 13.06
C LEU A 35 14.10 2.91 11.81
N VAL A 36 13.71 1.79 11.19
CA VAL A 36 14.25 1.33 9.90
C VAL A 36 13.10 1.20 8.92
N ALA A 37 13.30 1.65 7.68
CA ALA A 37 12.30 1.52 6.63
C ALA A 37 12.90 0.90 5.37
N THR A 38 12.16 -0.01 4.74
CA THR A 38 12.46 -0.59 3.42
C THR A 38 11.20 -0.58 2.57
N HIS A 39 11.34 -0.26 1.28
CA HIS A 39 10.25 -0.35 0.31
C HIS A 39 10.28 -1.71 -0.37
N LEU A 40 9.15 -2.42 -0.34
CA LEU A 40 9.02 -3.79 -0.82
C LEU A 40 7.67 -3.98 -1.53
N PRO A 41 7.59 -4.87 -2.52
CA PRO A 41 6.30 -5.36 -3.00
C PRO A 41 5.69 -6.32 -1.97
N PHE A 42 4.41 -6.11 -1.66
CA PHE A 42 3.63 -6.97 -0.77
C PHE A 42 2.55 -7.71 -1.55
N TYR A 43 2.39 -8.98 -1.25
CA TYR A 43 1.22 -9.77 -1.62
C TYR A 43 0.25 -9.82 -0.45
N LEU A 44 -1.05 -9.66 -0.72
CA LEU A 44 -2.11 -9.76 0.27
C LEU A 44 -2.84 -11.11 0.13
N ASP A 45 -2.67 -11.99 1.10
CA ASP A 45 -3.49 -13.20 1.25
C ASP A 45 -4.74 -12.89 2.07
N LYS A 46 -5.87 -12.69 1.38
CA LYS A 46 -7.17 -12.37 2.00
C LYS A 46 -7.79 -13.55 2.76
N SER A 47 -7.31 -14.77 2.54
CA SER A 47 -7.84 -15.99 3.18
C SER A 47 -7.28 -16.24 4.57
N ARG A 48 -6.21 -15.53 4.97
CA ARG A 48 -5.48 -15.74 6.22
C ARG A 48 -5.64 -14.55 7.16
N GLY A 49 -6.24 -14.77 8.33
CA GLY A 49 -6.49 -13.73 9.35
C GLY A 49 -7.71 -12.86 9.05
N GLU A 50 -8.17 -12.12 10.05
CA GLU A 50 -9.39 -11.30 9.98
C GLU A 50 -9.29 -10.18 8.92
N HIS A 51 -8.11 -9.53 8.85
CA HIS A 51 -7.84 -8.43 7.92
C HIS A 51 -6.91 -8.83 6.77
N GLY A 52 -6.66 -10.13 6.58
CA GLY A 52 -5.69 -10.64 5.62
C GLY A 52 -4.28 -10.77 6.21
N THR A 53 -3.39 -11.36 5.45
CA THR A 53 -1.96 -11.51 5.79
C THR A 53 -1.12 -10.96 4.64
N LEU A 54 -0.24 -10.02 4.95
CA LEU A 54 0.74 -9.50 4.01
C LEU A 54 1.94 -10.44 3.96
N VAL A 55 2.43 -10.70 2.77
CA VAL A 55 3.60 -11.54 2.52
C VAL A 55 4.58 -10.80 1.64
N ALA A 56 5.86 -10.84 1.98
CA ALA A 56 6.93 -10.17 1.24
C ALA A 56 8.27 -10.87 1.48
N HIS A 57 9.29 -10.42 0.76
CA HIS A 57 10.66 -10.82 1.01
C HIS A 57 11.60 -9.63 0.88
N MET A 58 12.77 -9.75 1.48
CA MET A 58 13.87 -8.80 1.32
C MET A 58 15.19 -9.53 1.12
N ALA A 59 16.20 -8.84 0.59
CA ALA A 59 17.53 -9.41 0.53
C ALA A 59 18.03 -9.76 1.94
N ARG A 60 18.65 -10.92 2.13
CA ARG A 60 19.23 -11.36 3.41
C ARG A 60 20.31 -10.39 3.92
N ALA A 61 20.95 -9.66 3.02
CA ALA A 61 21.90 -8.59 3.35
C ALA A 61 21.25 -7.35 4.00
N ASN A 62 19.94 -7.11 3.78
CA ASN A 62 19.20 -6.07 4.48
C ASN A 62 19.00 -6.48 5.94
N GLN A 63 19.60 -5.72 6.86
CA GLN A 63 19.57 -6.09 8.28
C GLN A 63 18.23 -5.87 8.97
N GLN A 64 17.24 -5.26 8.32
CA GLN A 64 15.94 -4.95 8.91
C GLN A 64 15.20 -6.19 9.42
N TRP A 65 15.28 -7.34 8.74
CA TRP A 65 14.63 -8.57 9.19
C TRP A 65 15.09 -9.05 10.58
N LYS A 66 16.27 -8.61 11.04
CA LYS A 66 16.76 -8.91 12.39
C LYS A 66 16.00 -8.18 13.50
N THR A 67 15.20 -7.17 13.15
CA THR A 67 14.30 -6.48 14.08
C THR A 67 12.99 -7.28 14.32
N PHE A 68 12.78 -8.39 13.60
CA PHE A 68 11.57 -9.21 13.73
C PHE A 68 11.69 -10.12 14.96
N ASP A 69 11.36 -9.57 16.12
CA ASP A 69 11.45 -10.25 17.41
C ASP A 69 10.21 -11.12 17.75
N GLY A 70 9.23 -11.17 16.84
CA GLY A 70 7.96 -11.88 17.02
C GLY A 70 6.99 -11.25 18.03
N LYS A 71 7.26 -10.02 18.49
CA LYS A 71 6.46 -9.28 19.49
C LYS A 71 6.09 -7.88 19.06
N GLN A 72 7.04 -7.14 18.48
CA GLN A 72 6.82 -5.76 18.07
C GLN A 72 6.03 -5.69 16.76
N GLU A 73 5.02 -4.82 16.73
CA GLU A 73 4.29 -4.50 15.50
C GLU A 73 5.20 -3.74 14.53
N ALA A 74 5.11 -4.10 13.27
CA ALA A 74 5.56 -3.29 12.15
C ALA A 74 4.40 -2.44 11.61
N LEU A 75 4.74 -1.33 10.97
CA LEU A 75 3.83 -0.51 10.20
C LEU A 75 4.15 -0.66 8.71
N ILE A 76 3.15 -1.00 7.93
CA ILE A 76 3.22 -1.02 6.46
C ILE A 76 2.40 0.14 5.93
N ILE A 77 3.02 1.02 5.13
CA ILE A 77 2.40 2.22 4.56
C ILE A 77 2.19 2.02 3.07
N PHE A 78 0.94 1.85 2.67
CA PHE A 78 0.51 1.84 1.28
C PHE A 78 0.08 3.26 0.92
N GLN A 79 0.79 3.89 0.01
CA GLN A 79 0.52 5.26 -0.43
C GLN A 79 -0.06 5.24 -1.84
N GLY A 80 -1.24 5.83 -1.97
CA GLY A 80 -1.91 6.02 -3.25
C GLY A 80 -1.79 7.44 -3.79
N PRO A 81 -2.66 7.80 -4.73
CA PRO A 81 -2.68 9.12 -5.34
C PRO A 81 -2.86 10.24 -4.33
N HIS A 82 -2.20 11.36 -4.61
CA HIS A 82 -2.30 12.59 -3.83
C HIS A 82 -2.12 13.81 -4.75
N ALA A 83 -2.80 14.91 -4.41
CA ALA A 83 -2.76 16.15 -5.17
C ALA A 83 -2.85 17.37 -4.24
N TYR A 84 -2.16 18.44 -4.61
CA TYR A 84 -2.32 19.74 -3.99
C TYR A 84 -3.63 20.36 -4.46
N ILE A 85 -4.39 20.94 -3.53
CA ILE A 85 -5.68 21.61 -3.78
C ILE A 85 -5.57 23.09 -3.45
N THR A 86 -5.69 23.92 -4.46
CA THR A 86 -5.72 25.38 -4.27
C THR A 86 -7.14 25.88 -3.97
N PRO A 87 -7.29 26.85 -3.04
CA PRO A 87 -8.57 27.51 -2.82
C PRO A 87 -9.12 28.25 -4.04
N SER A 88 -8.29 28.56 -5.02
CA SER A 88 -8.71 29.25 -6.26
C SER A 88 -9.73 28.45 -7.07
N TRP A 89 -9.87 27.17 -6.82
CA TRP A 89 -10.89 26.32 -7.48
C TRP A 89 -12.25 26.34 -6.76
N TYR A 90 -12.34 26.90 -5.54
CA TYR A 90 -13.58 26.99 -4.78
C TYR A 90 -14.43 28.20 -5.20
N GLU A 91 -15.76 28.07 -5.07
CA GLU A 91 -16.68 29.19 -5.35
C GLU A 91 -16.40 30.43 -4.49
N GLN A 92 -16.01 30.20 -3.22
CA GLN A 92 -15.66 31.26 -2.30
C GLN A 92 -14.22 31.10 -1.82
N THR A 93 -13.32 31.95 -2.30
CA THR A 93 -11.91 31.95 -1.89
C THR A 93 -11.64 32.58 -0.51
N PRO A 94 -12.38 33.58 -0.02
CA PRO A 94 -12.16 34.10 1.33
C PRO A 94 -12.36 33.01 2.39
N ASN A 95 -11.46 32.95 3.38
CA ASN A 95 -11.49 31.99 4.49
C ASN A 95 -11.21 30.54 4.13
N ASN A 96 -10.62 30.28 2.96
CA ASN A 96 -10.14 28.97 2.56
C ASN A 96 -8.60 28.97 2.47
N VAL A 97 -8.00 27.82 2.79
CA VAL A 97 -6.55 27.62 2.75
C VAL A 97 -6.22 26.45 1.82
N PRO A 98 -5.02 26.46 1.22
CA PRO A 98 -4.55 25.30 0.46
C PRO A 98 -4.51 24.03 1.30
N THR A 99 -4.69 22.88 0.63
CA THR A 99 -4.63 21.58 1.29
C THR A 99 -4.14 20.51 0.32
N TRP A 100 -4.03 19.26 0.81
CA TRP A 100 -3.76 18.09 -0.01
C TRP A 100 -4.95 17.13 0.04
N ASN A 101 -5.36 16.60 -1.10
CA ASN A 101 -6.11 15.38 -1.18
C ASN A 101 -5.14 14.21 -1.27
N MET A 102 -5.47 13.09 -0.63
CA MET A 102 -4.61 11.90 -0.58
C MET A 102 -5.40 10.67 -0.20
N THR A 103 -4.88 9.52 -0.62
CA THR A 103 -5.33 8.21 -0.17
C THR A 103 -4.15 7.45 0.42
N VAL A 104 -4.34 6.83 1.58
CA VAL A 104 -3.31 6.07 2.26
C VAL A 104 -3.93 4.98 3.13
N VAL A 105 -3.31 3.81 3.15
CA VAL A 105 -3.67 2.71 4.05
C VAL A 105 -2.46 2.34 4.90
N HIS A 106 -2.67 2.28 6.21
CA HIS A 106 -1.70 1.74 7.17
C HIS A 106 -2.18 0.36 7.63
N ALA A 107 -1.33 -0.63 7.45
CA ALA A 107 -1.51 -1.96 8.01
C ALA A 107 -0.50 -2.18 9.13
N TYR A 108 -0.95 -2.86 10.18
CA TYR A 108 -0.13 -3.17 11.36
C TYR A 108 -0.18 -4.66 11.64
N GLY A 109 0.90 -5.22 12.12
CA GLY A 109 1.00 -6.61 12.54
C GLY A 109 2.42 -6.99 12.90
N VAL A 110 2.59 -8.15 13.52
CA VAL A 110 3.91 -8.64 13.94
C VAL A 110 4.54 -9.46 12.82
N PRO A 111 5.71 -9.06 12.30
CA PRO A 111 6.41 -9.82 11.27
C PRO A 111 6.86 -11.19 11.78
N ARG A 112 6.70 -12.22 10.95
CA ARG A 112 7.18 -13.58 11.19
C ARG A 112 7.98 -14.06 9.99
N ILE A 113 9.18 -14.54 10.22
CA ILE A 113 10.03 -15.10 9.16
C ILE A 113 9.40 -16.40 8.66
N ILE A 114 9.39 -16.60 7.35
CA ILE A 114 9.04 -17.85 6.69
C ILE A 114 10.32 -18.67 6.63
N GLU A 115 10.40 -19.71 7.46
CA GLU A 115 11.58 -20.59 7.55
C GLU A 115 11.48 -21.76 6.58
N ASP A 116 10.25 -22.17 6.25
CA ASP A 116 10.00 -23.28 5.35
C ASP A 116 10.33 -22.89 3.90
N HIS A 117 11.18 -23.67 3.26
CA HIS A 117 11.67 -23.41 1.91
C HIS A 117 10.56 -23.55 0.85
N ASP A 118 9.67 -24.53 1.02
CA ASP A 118 8.60 -24.80 0.06
C ASP A 118 7.50 -23.71 0.19
N GLU A 119 7.20 -23.25 1.41
CA GLU A 119 6.32 -22.11 1.63
C GLU A 119 6.89 -20.83 0.98
N LEU A 120 8.20 -20.59 1.13
CA LEU A 120 8.86 -19.44 0.51
C LEU A 120 8.85 -19.53 -1.01
N TYR A 121 9.11 -20.72 -1.58
CA TYR A 121 9.03 -20.91 -3.02
C TYR A 121 7.60 -20.71 -3.56
N ALA A 122 6.60 -21.26 -2.89
CA ALA A 122 5.19 -21.08 -3.26
C ALA A 122 4.78 -19.60 -3.22
N MET A 123 5.23 -18.86 -2.21
CA MET A 123 5.02 -17.40 -2.11
C MET A 123 5.65 -16.67 -3.31
N LEU A 124 6.90 -16.97 -3.65
CA LEU A 124 7.58 -16.36 -4.80
C LEU A 124 6.87 -16.67 -6.11
N SER A 125 6.44 -17.91 -6.29
CA SER A 125 5.68 -18.34 -7.48
C SER A 125 4.39 -17.54 -7.63
N ARG A 126 3.69 -17.28 -6.53
CA ARG A 126 2.47 -16.47 -6.53
C ARG A 126 2.76 -15.01 -6.88
N LEU A 127 3.79 -14.41 -6.25
CA LEU A 127 4.21 -13.04 -6.55
C LEU A 127 4.58 -12.86 -8.02
N VAL A 128 5.33 -13.81 -8.58
CA VAL A 128 5.70 -13.79 -10.00
C VAL A 128 4.45 -13.89 -10.87
N HIS A 129 3.60 -14.88 -10.63
CA HIS A 129 2.37 -15.10 -11.41
C HIS A 129 1.50 -13.82 -11.45
N ASP A 130 1.26 -13.19 -10.29
CA ASP A 130 0.39 -12.02 -10.20
C ASP A 130 1.01 -10.78 -10.90
N ASN A 131 2.34 -10.62 -10.86
CA ASN A 131 3.02 -9.53 -11.55
C ASN A 131 3.19 -9.77 -13.06
N GLU A 132 3.35 -11.03 -13.48
CA GLU A 132 3.51 -11.40 -14.90
C GLU A 132 2.18 -11.44 -15.67
N ALA A 133 1.04 -11.52 -14.97
CA ALA A 133 -0.29 -11.69 -15.58
C ALA A 133 -0.65 -10.61 -16.61
N GLY A 134 -0.06 -9.42 -16.53
CA GLY A 134 -0.29 -8.30 -17.47
C GLY A 134 0.60 -8.31 -18.72
N PHE A 135 1.59 -9.20 -18.81
CA PHE A 135 2.52 -9.23 -19.93
C PHE A 135 2.11 -10.25 -20.99
N GLU A 136 2.30 -9.92 -22.26
CA GLU A 136 2.06 -10.84 -23.39
C GLU A 136 2.99 -12.06 -23.33
N LYS A 137 4.26 -11.83 -22.99
CA LYS A 137 5.26 -12.88 -22.76
C LYS A 137 5.56 -12.96 -21.27
N GLN A 138 4.91 -13.86 -20.58
CA GLN A 138 5.08 -14.06 -19.14
C GLN A 138 6.36 -14.84 -18.84
N TRP A 139 7.08 -14.39 -17.81
CA TRP A 139 8.17 -15.17 -17.23
C TRP A 139 7.58 -16.18 -16.24
N ASP A 140 8.01 -17.44 -16.36
CA ASP A 140 7.55 -18.52 -15.49
C ASP A 140 8.71 -19.00 -14.61
N ILE A 141 8.51 -18.95 -13.31
CA ILE A 141 9.48 -19.36 -12.29
C ILE A 141 9.92 -20.83 -12.47
N HIS A 142 9.02 -21.69 -12.95
CA HIS A 142 9.30 -23.11 -13.17
C HIS A 142 10.31 -23.35 -14.30
N ASN A 143 10.46 -22.43 -15.25
CA ASN A 143 11.48 -22.53 -16.30
C ASN A 143 12.91 -22.28 -15.79
N SER A 144 13.06 -21.83 -14.53
CA SER A 144 14.35 -21.49 -13.90
C SER A 144 14.45 -22.05 -12.48
N GLU A 145 13.78 -23.15 -12.19
CA GLU A 145 13.58 -23.68 -10.84
C GLU A 145 14.90 -23.88 -10.08
N GLU A 146 15.88 -24.57 -10.68
CA GLU A 146 17.19 -24.80 -10.05
C GLU A 146 17.91 -23.48 -9.70
N TYR A 147 17.82 -22.48 -10.56
CA TYR A 147 18.41 -21.17 -10.31
C TYR A 147 17.67 -20.44 -9.19
N VAL A 148 16.34 -20.49 -9.19
CA VAL A 148 15.50 -19.87 -8.15
C VAL A 148 15.78 -20.48 -6.79
N HIS A 149 15.88 -21.81 -6.68
CA HIS A 149 16.23 -22.48 -5.42
C HIS A 149 17.59 -22.03 -4.87
N LYS A 150 18.57 -21.76 -5.73
CA LYS A 150 19.85 -21.17 -5.32
C LYS A 150 19.71 -19.72 -4.82
N GLN A 151 18.82 -18.94 -5.46
CA GLN A 151 18.60 -17.53 -5.09
C GLN A 151 17.77 -17.36 -3.81
N ILE A 152 16.89 -18.33 -3.49
CA ILE A 152 16.09 -18.31 -2.25
C ILE A 152 16.97 -18.17 -1.01
N ALA A 153 18.18 -18.76 -0.99
CA ALA A 153 19.12 -18.62 0.11
C ALA A 153 19.59 -17.17 0.34
N ALA A 154 19.52 -16.31 -0.68
CA ALA A 154 19.93 -14.91 -0.62
C ALA A 154 18.84 -13.94 -0.12
N ILE A 155 17.63 -14.44 0.14
CA ILE A 155 16.50 -13.66 0.62
C ILE A 155 16.00 -14.13 1.98
N VAL A 156 15.15 -13.31 2.60
CA VAL A 156 14.36 -13.63 3.79
C VAL A 156 12.91 -13.33 3.47
N GLY A 157 12.08 -14.38 3.39
CA GLY A 157 10.63 -14.24 3.28
C GLY A 157 10.02 -14.02 4.67
N PHE A 158 8.93 -13.29 4.71
CA PHE A 158 8.20 -13.05 5.95
C PHE A 158 6.72 -12.80 5.69
N SER A 159 5.91 -13.05 6.69
CA SER A 159 4.48 -12.78 6.69
C SER A 159 4.11 -11.86 7.84
N ILE A 160 3.06 -11.06 7.67
CA ILE A 160 2.50 -10.16 8.67
C ILE A 160 0.99 -10.34 8.66
N THR A 161 0.45 -11.12 9.62
CA THR A 161 -1.00 -11.16 9.82
C THR A 161 -1.46 -9.80 10.33
N ILE A 162 -2.37 -9.18 9.57
CA ILE A 162 -2.82 -7.82 9.88
C ILE A 162 -3.72 -7.85 11.11
N THR A 163 -3.32 -7.13 12.14
CA THR A 163 -4.06 -6.95 13.39
C THR A 163 -4.92 -5.70 13.38
N ARG A 164 -4.55 -4.70 12.55
CA ARG A 164 -5.25 -3.42 12.45
C ARG A 164 -5.02 -2.79 11.09
N LEU A 165 -6.12 -2.29 10.48
CA LEU A 165 -6.12 -1.48 9.25
C LEU A 165 -6.63 -0.09 9.53
N GLU A 166 -5.99 0.91 8.94
CA GLU A 166 -6.40 2.31 8.99
C GLU A 166 -6.39 2.90 7.57
N GLY A 167 -7.56 3.19 7.03
CA GLY A 167 -7.71 3.84 5.73
C GLY A 167 -8.07 5.32 5.85
N LYS A 168 -7.33 6.18 5.16
CA LYS A 168 -7.61 7.62 5.06
C LYS A 168 -7.74 8.01 3.60
N TYR A 169 -8.95 8.41 3.23
CA TYR A 169 -9.30 8.92 1.93
C TYR A 169 -9.76 10.38 2.09
N LYS A 170 -8.82 11.31 2.07
CA LYS A 170 -9.10 12.74 2.12
C LYS A 170 -9.26 13.24 0.69
N LEU A 171 -10.51 13.37 0.23
CA LEU A 171 -10.91 13.66 -1.14
C LEU A 171 -11.93 14.81 -1.21
N SER A 172 -11.78 15.82 -0.36
CA SER A 172 -12.66 17.00 -0.30
C SER A 172 -14.10 16.73 0.16
N GLN A 173 -14.38 15.60 0.85
CA GLN A 173 -15.73 15.21 1.30
C GLN A 173 -16.36 16.23 2.28
N ASN A 174 -15.56 17.10 2.86
CA ASN A 174 -15.99 18.18 3.76
C ASN A 174 -16.28 19.50 3.01
N ARG A 175 -16.29 19.51 1.68
CA ARG A 175 -16.59 20.65 0.83
C ARG A 175 -17.99 20.55 0.24
N SER A 176 -18.51 21.69 -0.26
CA SER A 176 -19.77 21.70 -1.04
C SER A 176 -19.62 20.83 -2.28
N GLU A 177 -20.75 20.35 -2.83
CA GLU A 177 -20.76 19.58 -4.06
C GLU A 177 -20.15 20.37 -5.23
N ALA A 178 -20.46 21.69 -5.30
CA ALA A 178 -19.91 22.58 -6.31
C ALA A 178 -18.38 22.68 -6.22
N ASP A 179 -17.83 22.88 -5.01
CA ASP A 179 -16.39 22.91 -4.81
C ASP A 179 -15.72 21.59 -5.19
N GLN A 180 -16.37 20.45 -4.86
CA GLN A 180 -15.84 19.13 -5.24
C GLN A 180 -15.82 18.96 -6.77
N LEU A 181 -16.86 19.41 -7.49
CA LEU A 181 -16.92 19.39 -8.94
C LEU A 181 -15.80 20.22 -9.57
N HIS A 182 -15.59 21.44 -9.11
CA HIS A 182 -14.52 22.30 -9.62
C HIS A 182 -13.13 21.69 -9.39
N VAL A 183 -12.91 21.06 -8.23
CA VAL A 183 -11.64 20.34 -7.96
C VAL A 183 -11.47 19.16 -8.91
N ILE A 184 -12.50 18.35 -9.14
CA ILE A 184 -12.46 17.21 -10.07
C ILE A 184 -12.13 17.70 -11.48
N GLU A 185 -12.82 18.74 -11.95
CA GLU A 185 -12.60 19.31 -13.29
C GLU A 185 -11.14 19.77 -13.46
N ALA A 186 -10.64 20.57 -12.52
CA ALA A 186 -9.29 21.11 -12.57
C ALA A 186 -8.21 19.98 -12.53
N LEU A 187 -8.36 19.00 -11.64
CA LEU A 187 -7.42 17.89 -11.54
C LEU A 187 -7.49 16.95 -12.76
N SER A 188 -8.67 16.76 -13.38
CA SER A 188 -8.83 15.92 -14.56
C SER A 188 -8.07 16.44 -15.77
N GLN A 189 -7.88 17.75 -15.85
CA GLN A 189 -7.15 18.44 -16.92
C GLN A 189 -5.64 18.61 -16.63
N SER A 190 -5.20 18.17 -15.45
CA SER A 190 -3.79 18.30 -15.07
C SER A 190 -2.87 17.45 -15.96
N PRO A 191 -1.70 17.95 -16.34
CA PRO A 191 -0.67 17.14 -17.00
C PRO A 191 -0.09 16.06 -16.09
N ASN A 192 -0.24 16.19 -14.76
CA ASN A 192 0.24 15.24 -13.78
C ASN A 192 -0.73 14.06 -13.64
N GLU A 193 -0.23 12.84 -13.87
CA GLU A 193 -0.99 11.60 -13.74
C GLU A 193 -1.61 11.42 -12.35
N MET A 194 -0.85 11.75 -11.30
CA MET A 194 -1.29 11.62 -9.90
C MET A 194 -2.54 12.47 -9.63
N ASP A 195 -2.58 13.70 -10.17
CA ASP A 195 -3.74 14.59 -10.05
C ASP A 195 -4.98 14.00 -10.71
N ARG A 196 -4.84 13.45 -11.93
CA ARG A 196 -5.94 12.80 -12.66
C ARG A 196 -6.47 11.56 -11.91
N GLN A 197 -5.58 10.81 -11.27
CA GLN A 197 -5.98 9.67 -10.44
C GLN A 197 -6.78 10.13 -9.21
N VAL A 198 -6.39 11.24 -8.58
CA VAL A 198 -7.18 11.84 -7.48
C VAL A 198 -8.57 12.26 -7.97
N ALA A 199 -8.66 12.91 -9.14
CA ALA A 199 -9.94 13.28 -9.73
C ALA A 199 -10.85 12.07 -9.94
N ALA A 200 -10.32 10.99 -10.51
CA ALA A 200 -11.06 9.75 -10.74
C ALA A 200 -11.55 9.09 -9.43
N LEU A 201 -10.75 9.16 -8.35
CA LEU A 201 -11.15 8.67 -7.03
C LEU A 201 -12.24 9.54 -6.39
N MET A 202 -12.20 10.85 -6.60
CA MET A 202 -13.24 11.77 -6.13
C MET A 202 -14.56 11.50 -6.84
N ASP A 203 -14.55 11.31 -8.16
CA ASP A 203 -15.74 11.09 -8.98
C ASP A 203 -16.44 9.77 -8.65
N LYS A 204 -15.69 8.68 -8.42
CA LYS A 204 -16.23 7.37 -8.03
C LYS A 204 -16.95 7.34 -6.66
N ARG A 205 -16.77 8.37 -5.84
CA ARG A 205 -17.34 8.46 -4.47
C ARG A 205 -18.58 9.35 -4.37
N LYS A 206 -19.06 9.86 -5.49
CA LYS A 206 -20.33 10.55 -5.60
C LYS A 206 -21.47 9.57 -5.75
#